data_586c0dee144ead495c391b2be114c91c
#
_entry.id   586c0dee144ead495c391b2be114c91c
#
_cell.length_a   1.000
_cell.length_b   1.000
_cell.length_c   1.000
_cell.angle_alpha   90.00
_cell.angle_beta   90.00
_cell.angle_gamma   90.00
#
_symmetry.space_group_name_H-M   'P 1'
#
loop_
_entity.id
_entity.type
_entity.pdbx_description
1 polymer ?
#
loop_
_entity_poly.entity_id
_entity_poly.type
_entity_poly.pdbx_seq_one_letter_code
_entity_poly.pdbx_strand_id
1 'polypeptide(L)'
;MPGAPGWHDEVYRAAEHDAARVPWADERANPALVSWLNAEAPGRVRPGARAVVIGSGLGDDVAELINRGYDAAGFDISPTAVDWSRHRFPQHAEAFMVSDLFELPPRLRRRFDLVVEVNTIQSVLPEHRQAAVAAVASLCCPRGTVVCVCRGRDDEQSLESFKGPPWPLSSKELVAMFESAGMHPVREPDDFEDDETPPVRRIRAAFVHR
;
A
#
# COMPACT_ATOMS: atom_id res chain seq x y z
N MET A 1 18.00 -12.70 -0.35
CA MET A 1 18.47 -11.46 0.32
C MET A 1 17.30 -10.50 0.38
N PRO A 2 17.06 -9.80 1.50
CA PRO A 2 15.99 -8.81 1.60
C PRO A 2 16.05 -7.79 0.46
N GLY A 3 14.89 -7.54 -0.19
CA GLY A 3 14.78 -6.65 -1.34
C GLY A 3 15.16 -7.24 -2.71
N ALA A 4 15.65 -8.48 -2.77
CA ALA A 4 15.87 -9.15 -4.05
C ALA A 4 14.52 -9.56 -4.68
N PRO A 5 14.42 -9.65 -6.03
CA PRO A 5 13.24 -10.20 -6.69
C PRO A 5 12.85 -11.56 -6.10
N GLY A 6 11.56 -11.72 -5.78
CA GLY A 6 11.03 -12.96 -5.19
C GLY A 6 11.22 -13.13 -3.68
N TRP A 7 11.96 -12.26 -3.00
CA TRP A 7 12.19 -12.38 -1.55
C TRP A 7 10.89 -12.39 -0.73
N HIS A 8 9.92 -11.55 -1.08
CA HIS A 8 8.63 -11.53 -0.38
C HIS A 8 7.92 -12.88 -0.50
N ASP A 9 7.92 -13.48 -1.69
CA ASP A 9 7.30 -14.79 -1.92
C ASP A 9 7.99 -15.92 -1.14
N GLU A 10 9.33 -15.84 -1.01
CA GLU A 10 10.08 -16.79 -0.17
C GLU A 10 9.66 -16.72 1.30
N VAL A 11 9.41 -15.51 1.84
CA VAL A 11 8.93 -15.33 3.22
C VAL A 11 7.54 -15.95 3.40
N TYR A 12 6.60 -15.68 2.50
CA TYR A 12 5.26 -16.28 2.56
C TYR A 12 5.31 -17.80 2.46
N ARG A 13 6.13 -18.35 1.56
CA ARG A 13 6.32 -19.81 1.45
C ARG A 13 6.89 -20.43 2.72
N ALA A 14 7.92 -19.79 3.28
CA ALA A 14 8.55 -20.27 4.51
C ALA A 14 7.63 -20.17 5.74
N ALA A 15 6.63 -19.31 5.70
CA ALA A 15 5.65 -19.16 6.78
C ALA A 15 4.62 -20.31 6.84
N GLU A 16 4.43 -21.08 5.75
CA GLU A 16 3.54 -22.26 5.73
C GLU A 16 2.13 -21.97 6.27
N HIS A 17 1.54 -20.85 5.88
CA HIS A 17 0.26 -20.33 6.35
C HIS A 17 0.19 -19.95 7.85
N ASP A 18 1.30 -19.79 8.52
CA ASP A 18 1.39 -19.21 9.86
C ASP A 18 1.72 -17.72 9.77
N ALA A 19 0.71 -16.86 9.94
CA ALA A 19 0.86 -15.40 9.81
C ALA A 19 1.85 -14.82 10.83
N ALA A 20 2.02 -15.43 12.00
CA ALA A 20 3.00 -14.99 13.00
C ALA A 20 4.45 -15.11 12.51
N ARG A 21 4.70 -15.87 11.43
CA ARG A 21 6.01 -16.02 10.79
C ARG A 21 6.24 -15.02 9.65
N VAL A 22 5.26 -14.17 9.33
CA VAL A 22 5.36 -13.12 8.33
C VAL A 22 5.55 -11.78 9.03
N PRO A 23 6.72 -11.14 8.97
CA PRO A 23 7.07 -9.98 9.81
C PRO A 23 6.19 -8.73 9.63
N TRP A 24 5.35 -8.69 8.62
CA TRP A 24 4.48 -7.56 8.29
C TRP A 24 3.00 -7.92 8.24
N ALA A 25 2.63 -9.12 8.70
CA ALA A 25 1.24 -9.57 8.70
C ALA A 25 0.62 -9.35 10.07
N ASP A 26 -0.37 -8.47 10.13
CA ASP A 26 -1.09 -8.13 11.36
C ASP A 26 -2.44 -8.84 11.49
N GLU A 27 -2.86 -9.60 10.47
CA GLU A 27 -4.15 -10.29 10.36
C GLU A 27 -5.37 -9.36 10.59
N ARG A 28 -5.17 -8.09 10.36
CA ARG A 28 -6.17 -7.03 10.45
C ARG A 28 -5.86 -5.93 9.43
N ALA A 29 -6.89 -5.19 9.04
CA ALA A 29 -6.68 -3.99 8.23
C ALA A 29 -5.78 -2.99 8.93
N ASN A 30 -4.94 -2.30 8.16
CA ASN A 30 -4.00 -1.33 8.71
C ASN A 30 -4.73 -0.22 9.47
N PRO A 31 -4.41 0.01 10.77
CA PRO A 31 -5.13 0.98 11.61
C PRO A 31 -5.08 2.42 11.08
N ALA A 32 -3.97 2.82 10.44
CA ALA A 32 -3.85 4.15 9.84
C ALA A 32 -4.74 4.29 8.60
N LEU A 33 -4.88 3.23 7.79
CA LEU A 33 -5.84 3.19 6.68
C LEU A 33 -7.27 3.26 7.21
N VAL A 34 -7.62 2.43 8.21
CA VAL A 34 -8.96 2.42 8.83
C VAL A 34 -9.32 3.79 9.39
N SER A 35 -8.40 4.46 10.07
CA SER A 35 -8.59 5.82 10.57
C SER A 35 -8.89 6.82 9.44
N TRP A 36 -8.15 6.76 8.33
CA TRP A 36 -8.39 7.60 7.16
C TRP A 36 -9.74 7.29 6.50
N LEU A 37 -10.09 6.01 6.36
CA LEU A 37 -11.38 5.56 5.82
C LEU A 37 -12.56 6.06 6.64
N ASN A 38 -12.40 6.20 7.95
CA ASN A 38 -13.44 6.73 8.84
C ASN A 38 -13.55 8.26 8.75
N ALA A 39 -12.44 8.97 8.71
CA ALA A 39 -12.40 10.43 8.88
C ALA A 39 -12.50 11.20 7.56
N GLU A 40 -11.84 10.71 6.49
CA GLU A 40 -11.63 11.49 5.27
C GLU A 40 -12.29 10.89 4.04
N ALA A 41 -12.37 9.57 3.93
CA ALA A 41 -12.94 8.91 2.77
C ALA A 41 -14.40 9.34 2.48
N PRO A 42 -15.28 9.54 3.48
CA PRO A 42 -16.68 9.94 3.21
C PRO A 42 -16.82 11.26 2.43
N GLY A 43 -15.86 12.17 2.56
CA GLY A 43 -15.84 13.45 1.83
C GLY A 43 -15.13 13.39 0.47
N ARG A 44 -14.51 12.27 0.12
CA ARG A 44 -13.63 12.15 -1.05
C ARG A 44 -13.96 11.01 -1.99
N VAL A 45 -14.37 9.88 -1.45
CA VAL A 45 -14.61 8.65 -2.20
C VAL A 45 -16.09 8.26 -2.05
N ARG A 46 -16.78 8.17 -3.19
CA ARG A 46 -18.20 7.83 -3.18
C ARG A 46 -18.44 6.38 -2.73
N PRO A 47 -19.59 6.07 -2.13
CA PRO A 47 -19.98 4.68 -1.90
C PRO A 47 -19.96 3.84 -3.18
N GLY A 48 -19.54 2.60 -3.08
CA GLY A 48 -19.43 1.69 -4.23
C GLY A 48 -18.32 2.05 -5.24
N ALA A 49 -17.42 2.96 -4.88
CA ALA A 49 -16.29 3.31 -5.71
C ALA A 49 -15.36 2.13 -5.93
N ARG A 50 -14.69 2.11 -7.10
CA ARG A 50 -13.68 1.08 -7.39
C ARG A 50 -12.41 1.40 -6.63
N ALA A 51 -11.95 0.42 -5.86
CA ALA A 51 -10.74 0.53 -5.07
C ALA A 51 -9.73 -0.56 -5.43
N VAL A 52 -8.44 -0.26 -5.24
CA VAL A 52 -7.38 -1.26 -5.36
C VAL A 52 -6.37 -1.09 -4.24
N VAL A 53 -5.93 -2.22 -3.67
CA VAL A 53 -4.84 -2.30 -2.71
C VAL A 53 -3.61 -2.87 -3.41
N ILE A 54 -2.50 -2.18 -3.31
CA ILE A 54 -1.22 -2.54 -3.90
C ILE A 54 -0.38 -3.28 -2.86
N GLY A 55 0.25 -4.39 -3.24
CA GLY A 55 0.96 -5.23 -2.28
C GLY A 55 0.02 -5.75 -1.21
N SER A 56 -1.11 -6.35 -1.63
CA SER A 56 -2.24 -6.67 -0.76
C SER A 56 -1.95 -7.73 0.31
N GLY A 57 -0.81 -8.41 0.22
CA GLY A 57 -0.37 -9.40 1.20
C GLY A 57 -1.43 -10.44 1.51
N LEU A 58 -1.79 -10.56 2.79
CA LEU A 58 -2.79 -11.52 3.26
C LEU A 58 -4.25 -11.07 3.08
N GLY A 59 -4.48 -9.88 2.48
CA GLY A 59 -5.78 -9.44 1.99
C GLY A 59 -6.64 -8.64 2.97
N ASP A 60 -6.16 -8.31 4.15
CA ASP A 60 -6.95 -7.67 5.22
C ASP A 60 -7.49 -6.29 4.81
N ASP A 61 -6.67 -5.45 4.17
CA ASP A 61 -7.09 -4.13 3.69
C ASP A 61 -8.13 -4.23 2.57
N VAL A 62 -8.01 -5.25 1.70
CA VAL A 62 -9.02 -5.50 0.64
C VAL A 62 -10.35 -5.90 1.26
N ALA A 63 -10.32 -6.82 2.23
CA ALA A 63 -11.53 -7.27 2.92
C ALA A 63 -12.21 -6.10 3.67
N GLU A 64 -11.44 -5.22 4.31
CA GLU A 64 -11.96 -4.01 4.96
C GLU A 64 -12.67 -3.08 3.97
N LEU A 65 -12.07 -2.85 2.79
CA LEU A 65 -12.70 -2.03 1.76
C LEU A 65 -14.00 -2.65 1.25
N ILE A 66 -14.02 -3.97 1.01
CA ILE A 66 -15.23 -4.69 0.59
C ILE A 66 -16.31 -4.58 1.66
N ASN A 67 -15.98 -4.80 2.93
CA ASN A 67 -16.91 -4.68 4.06
C ASN A 67 -17.52 -3.29 4.18
N ARG A 68 -16.80 -2.25 3.73
CA ARG A 68 -17.31 -0.86 3.64
C ARG A 68 -18.14 -0.58 2.39
N GLY A 69 -18.33 -1.57 1.52
CA GLY A 69 -19.15 -1.45 0.32
C GLY A 69 -18.41 -0.87 -0.90
N TYR A 70 -17.08 -0.87 -0.91
CA TYR A 70 -16.29 -0.56 -2.11
C TYR A 70 -16.24 -1.77 -3.06
N ASP A 71 -16.19 -1.51 -4.37
CA ASP A 71 -15.83 -2.50 -5.40
C ASP A 71 -14.30 -2.62 -5.39
N ALA A 72 -13.79 -3.42 -4.44
CA ALA A 72 -12.37 -3.47 -4.14
C ALA A 72 -11.70 -4.74 -4.67
N ALA A 73 -10.47 -4.56 -5.13
CA ALA A 73 -9.54 -5.62 -5.51
C ALA A 73 -8.17 -5.38 -4.88
N GLY A 74 -7.33 -6.40 -4.83
CA GLY A 74 -5.94 -6.28 -4.44
C GLY A 74 -5.03 -7.07 -5.35
N PHE A 75 -3.79 -6.63 -5.46
CA PHE A 75 -2.77 -7.43 -6.11
C PHE A 75 -1.49 -7.46 -5.30
N ASP A 76 -0.79 -8.56 -5.44
CA ASP A 76 0.54 -8.75 -4.87
C ASP A 76 1.45 -9.41 -5.91
N ILE A 77 2.75 -9.15 -5.81
CA ILE A 77 3.75 -9.81 -6.66
C ILE A 77 3.95 -11.28 -6.25
N SER A 78 3.64 -11.63 -5.01
CA SER A 78 3.77 -12.98 -4.47
C SER A 78 2.56 -13.83 -4.81
N PRO A 79 2.70 -14.88 -5.63
CA PRO A 79 1.65 -15.86 -5.86
C PRO A 79 1.20 -16.55 -4.55
N THR A 80 2.14 -16.79 -3.64
CA THR A 80 1.86 -17.44 -2.35
C THR A 80 0.98 -16.54 -1.46
N ALA A 81 1.25 -15.23 -1.40
CA ALA A 81 0.42 -14.29 -0.66
C ALA A 81 -1.01 -14.23 -1.24
N VAL A 82 -1.13 -14.16 -2.57
CA VAL A 82 -2.43 -14.13 -3.26
C VAL A 82 -3.22 -15.42 -3.01
N ASP A 83 -2.57 -16.57 -3.08
CA ASP A 83 -3.23 -17.84 -2.79
C ASP A 83 -3.70 -17.91 -1.33
N TRP A 84 -2.85 -17.45 -0.41
CA TRP A 84 -3.19 -17.39 1.01
C TRP A 84 -4.35 -16.43 1.27
N SER A 85 -4.36 -15.23 0.67
CA SER A 85 -5.48 -14.29 0.82
C SER A 85 -6.81 -14.86 0.29
N ARG A 86 -6.79 -15.61 -0.82
CA ARG A 86 -7.96 -16.33 -1.35
C ARG A 86 -8.49 -17.38 -0.39
N HIS A 87 -7.60 -18.10 0.30
CA HIS A 87 -8.01 -19.09 1.33
C HIS A 87 -8.57 -18.41 2.58
N ARG A 88 -8.04 -17.27 2.99
CA ARG A 88 -8.57 -16.49 4.13
C ARG A 88 -9.94 -15.87 3.83
N PHE A 89 -10.14 -15.42 2.59
CA PHE A 89 -11.36 -14.72 2.17
C PHE A 89 -12.03 -15.42 0.96
N PRO A 90 -12.50 -16.66 1.11
CA PRO A 90 -12.99 -17.45 -0.02
C PRO A 90 -14.21 -16.82 -0.71
N GLN A 91 -15.04 -16.07 0.01
CA GLN A 91 -16.17 -15.31 -0.54
C GLN A 91 -15.74 -14.13 -1.44
N HIS A 92 -14.47 -13.73 -1.38
CA HIS A 92 -13.88 -12.64 -2.15
C HIS A 92 -12.63 -13.10 -2.92
N ALA A 93 -12.47 -14.39 -3.18
CA ALA A 93 -11.27 -14.95 -3.80
C ALA A 93 -10.92 -14.29 -5.15
N GLU A 94 -11.93 -13.86 -5.93
CA GLU A 94 -11.75 -13.19 -7.21
C GLU A 94 -11.23 -11.76 -7.09
N ALA A 95 -11.29 -11.16 -5.91
CA ALA A 95 -10.75 -9.82 -5.67
C ALA A 95 -9.21 -9.82 -5.62
N PHE A 96 -8.57 -10.96 -5.47
CA PHE A 96 -7.11 -11.06 -5.32
C PHE A 96 -6.45 -11.56 -6.59
N MET A 97 -5.42 -10.83 -7.07
CA MET A 97 -4.70 -11.19 -8.28
C MET A 97 -3.17 -11.09 -8.10
N VAL A 98 -2.44 -11.93 -8.82
CA VAL A 98 -0.98 -11.79 -8.94
C VAL A 98 -0.68 -10.74 -9.99
N SER A 99 0.07 -9.71 -9.63
CA SER A 99 0.52 -8.68 -10.58
C SER A 99 1.78 -7.98 -10.07
N ASP A 100 2.70 -7.69 -10.98
CA ASP A 100 3.84 -6.83 -10.70
C ASP A 100 3.41 -5.35 -10.87
N LEU A 101 3.73 -4.52 -9.88
CA LEU A 101 3.49 -3.07 -9.93
C LEU A 101 4.21 -2.40 -11.11
N PHE A 102 5.36 -2.91 -11.50
CA PHE A 102 6.14 -2.36 -12.61
C PHE A 102 5.66 -2.84 -13.99
N GLU A 103 4.89 -3.94 -14.04
CA GLU A 103 4.35 -4.54 -15.27
C GLU A 103 2.82 -4.52 -15.32
N LEU A 104 2.20 -3.42 -14.86
CA LEU A 104 0.75 -3.30 -14.76
C LEU A 104 0.05 -3.46 -16.13
N PRO A 105 -0.93 -4.37 -16.23
CA PRO A 105 -1.75 -4.48 -17.43
C PRO A 105 -2.44 -3.15 -17.77
N PRO A 106 -2.48 -2.75 -19.06
CA PRO A 106 -3.08 -1.46 -19.46
C PRO A 106 -4.52 -1.26 -18.98
N ARG A 107 -5.29 -2.37 -18.82
CA ARG A 107 -6.68 -2.33 -18.34
C ARG A 107 -6.83 -1.83 -16.89
N LEU A 108 -5.77 -1.82 -16.07
CA LEU A 108 -5.78 -1.32 -14.70
C LEU A 108 -5.48 0.17 -14.60
N ARG A 109 -4.91 0.77 -15.64
CA ARG A 109 -4.52 2.18 -15.63
C ARG A 109 -5.75 3.09 -15.60
N ARG A 110 -5.70 4.15 -14.78
CA ARG A 110 -6.72 5.19 -14.61
C ARG A 110 -8.12 4.64 -14.32
N ARG A 111 -8.17 3.50 -13.64
CA ARG A 111 -9.41 2.75 -13.42
C ARG A 111 -10.02 2.95 -12.04
N PHE A 112 -9.21 3.26 -11.03
CA PHE A 112 -9.64 3.22 -9.64
C PHE A 112 -9.93 4.60 -9.08
N ASP A 113 -11.05 4.71 -8.37
CA ASP A 113 -11.46 5.92 -7.65
C ASP A 113 -10.68 6.05 -6.32
N LEU A 114 -10.23 4.90 -5.76
CA LEU A 114 -9.37 4.82 -4.59
C LEU A 114 -8.22 3.84 -4.85
N VAL A 115 -7.01 4.30 -4.66
CA VAL A 115 -5.80 3.48 -4.69
C VAL A 115 -5.20 3.50 -3.30
N VAL A 116 -5.00 2.32 -2.72
CA VAL A 116 -4.43 2.15 -1.38
C VAL A 116 -3.04 1.55 -1.51
N GLU A 117 -2.08 2.24 -0.96
CA GLU A 117 -0.70 1.83 -0.81
C GLU A 117 -0.34 1.83 0.67
N VAL A 118 -0.09 0.65 1.22
CA VAL A 118 0.33 0.47 2.62
C VAL A 118 1.63 -0.34 2.64
N ASN A 119 2.71 0.31 3.07
CA ASN A 119 4.03 -0.30 3.28
C ASN A 119 4.72 -0.89 2.02
N THR A 120 4.16 -0.75 0.82
CA THR A 120 4.74 -1.33 -0.40
C THR A 120 5.91 -0.50 -0.93
N ILE A 121 5.75 0.83 -1.06
CA ILE A 121 6.80 1.71 -1.58
C ILE A 121 8.07 1.65 -0.70
N GLN A 122 7.92 1.55 0.61
CA GLN A 122 9.06 1.41 1.53
C GLN A 122 9.81 0.07 1.39
N SER A 123 9.18 -0.92 0.75
CA SER A 123 9.77 -2.25 0.52
C SER A 123 10.47 -2.36 -0.83
N VAL A 124 10.26 -1.37 -1.71
CA VAL A 124 10.95 -1.24 -2.99
C VAL A 124 12.33 -0.61 -2.78
N LEU A 125 13.34 -1.09 -3.51
CA LEU A 125 14.68 -0.50 -3.48
C LEU A 125 14.62 1.01 -3.75
N PRO A 126 15.36 1.84 -3.00
CA PRO A 126 15.28 3.30 -3.09
C PRO A 126 15.38 3.85 -4.52
N GLU A 127 16.25 3.29 -5.34
CA GLU A 127 16.43 3.69 -6.74
C GLU A 127 15.22 3.41 -7.65
N HIS A 128 14.30 2.54 -7.23
CA HIS A 128 13.08 2.20 -7.99
C HIS A 128 11.82 2.88 -7.46
N ARG A 129 11.89 3.58 -6.32
CA ARG A 129 10.72 4.20 -5.67
C ARG A 129 9.97 5.19 -6.56
N GLN A 130 10.70 6.04 -7.30
CA GLN A 130 10.06 7.00 -8.20
C GLN A 130 9.22 6.28 -9.28
N ALA A 131 9.74 5.17 -9.81
CA ALA A 131 8.99 4.35 -10.78
C ALA A 131 7.79 3.67 -10.11
N ALA A 132 7.93 3.19 -8.88
CA ALA A 132 6.83 2.60 -8.11
C ALA A 132 5.71 3.63 -7.87
N VAL A 133 6.05 4.84 -7.42
CA VAL A 133 5.07 5.93 -7.21
C VAL A 133 4.37 6.32 -8.52
N ALA A 134 5.11 6.40 -9.63
CA ALA A 134 4.50 6.65 -10.95
C ALA A 134 3.53 5.55 -11.38
N ALA A 135 3.86 4.29 -11.08
CA ALA A 135 2.98 3.14 -11.33
C ALA A 135 1.71 3.22 -10.45
N VAL A 136 1.86 3.51 -9.15
CA VAL A 136 0.74 3.75 -8.22
C VAL A 136 -0.17 4.86 -8.73
N ALA A 137 0.38 6.01 -9.08
CA ALA A 137 -0.37 7.16 -9.62
C ALA A 137 -1.12 6.79 -10.92
N SER A 138 -0.51 5.94 -11.75
CA SER A 138 -1.11 5.51 -13.02
C SER A 138 -2.39 4.70 -12.88
N LEU A 139 -2.64 4.07 -11.73
CA LEU A 139 -3.85 3.30 -11.42
C LEU A 139 -5.04 4.23 -11.12
N CYS A 140 -4.75 5.40 -10.54
CA CYS A 140 -5.75 6.35 -10.07
C CYS A 140 -6.45 7.06 -11.25
N CYS A 141 -7.79 7.08 -11.24
CA CYS A 141 -8.55 7.85 -12.23
C CYS A 141 -8.41 9.37 -11.97
N PRO A 142 -8.78 10.24 -12.94
CA PRO A 142 -8.55 11.69 -12.81
C PRO A 142 -9.19 12.36 -11.59
N ARG A 143 -10.25 11.77 -11.04
CA ARG A 143 -10.95 12.26 -9.84
C ARG A 143 -10.75 11.36 -8.63
N GLY A 144 -9.87 10.39 -8.75
CA GLY A 144 -9.58 9.43 -7.70
C GLY A 144 -8.60 9.98 -6.66
N THR A 145 -8.46 9.21 -5.61
CA THR A 145 -7.55 9.49 -4.49
C THR A 145 -6.58 8.32 -4.33
N VAL A 146 -5.31 8.62 -4.14
CA VAL A 146 -4.33 7.67 -3.63
C VAL A 146 -4.15 7.92 -2.14
N VAL A 147 -4.21 6.87 -1.33
CA VAL A 147 -3.82 6.91 0.09
C VAL A 147 -2.55 6.10 0.26
N CYS A 148 -1.56 6.71 0.87
CA CYS A 148 -0.27 6.10 1.16
C CYS A 148 -0.03 6.08 2.67
N VAL A 149 0.39 4.92 3.19
CA VAL A 149 0.85 4.74 4.58
C VAL A 149 2.21 4.07 4.55
N CYS A 150 3.20 4.66 5.20
CA CYS A 150 4.55 4.10 5.26
C CYS A 150 5.24 4.40 6.61
N ARG A 151 6.36 3.74 6.86
CA ARG A 151 7.26 4.13 7.98
C ARG A 151 7.87 5.49 7.72
N GLY A 152 7.90 6.31 8.77
CA GLY A 152 8.44 7.67 8.75
C GLY A 152 9.90 7.75 9.16
N ARG A 153 10.62 8.73 8.61
CA ARG A 153 11.94 9.20 9.05
C ARG A 153 12.02 10.72 8.96
N ASP A 154 13.02 11.30 9.59
CA ASP A 154 13.31 12.73 9.41
C ASP A 154 13.87 13.03 8.00
N ASP A 155 13.64 14.24 7.50
CA ASP A 155 14.12 14.65 6.18
C ASP A 155 15.65 14.59 6.08
N GLU A 156 16.34 14.92 7.15
CA GLU A 156 17.81 14.96 7.24
C GLU A 156 18.44 13.58 7.48
N GLN A 157 17.64 12.60 7.84
CA GLN A 157 18.15 11.26 8.15
C GLN A 157 18.49 10.49 6.87
N SER A 158 19.75 10.10 6.71
CA SER A 158 20.20 9.33 5.54
C SER A 158 19.57 7.94 5.51
N LEU A 159 19.15 7.51 4.31
CA LEU A 159 18.68 6.14 4.06
C LEU A 159 19.73 5.08 4.33
N GLU A 160 21.01 5.41 4.23
CA GLU A 160 22.12 4.48 4.52
C GLU A 160 22.16 4.01 5.98
N SER A 161 21.51 4.77 6.89
CA SER A 161 21.37 4.38 8.29
C SER A 161 20.40 3.21 8.51
N PHE A 162 19.59 2.87 7.49
CA PHE A 162 18.59 1.78 7.56
C PHE A 162 19.03 0.55 6.79
N LYS A 163 18.93 -0.60 7.45
CA LYS A 163 19.16 -1.92 6.83
C LYS A 163 17.82 -2.46 6.30
N GLY A 164 17.22 -1.76 5.30
CA GLY A 164 15.93 -2.17 4.78
C GLY A 164 15.91 -3.54 4.08
N PRO A 165 14.77 -4.03 3.53
CA PRO A 165 13.46 -3.43 3.74
C PRO A 165 12.94 -3.61 5.19
N PRO A 166 12.09 -2.68 5.67
CA PRO A 166 11.64 -1.50 4.99
C PRO A 166 12.67 -0.36 5.05
N TRP A 167 12.70 0.47 3.99
CA TRP A 167 13.42 1.75 4.00
C TRP A 167 12.40 2.89 4.24
N PRO A 168 12.41 3.54 5.40
CA PRO A 168 11.46 4.60 5.73
C PRO A 168 11.52 5.76 4.74
N LEU A 169 10.41 6.49 4.62
CA LEU A 169 10.31 7.71 3.82
C LEU A 169 10.20 8.92 4.73
N SER A 170 10.65 10.08 4.24
CA SER A 170 10.28 11.35 4.87
C SER A 170 9.01 11.92 4.20
N SER A 171 8.28 12.78 4.92
CA SER A 171 7.11 13.45 4.37
C SER A 171 7.45 14.24 3.11
N LYS A 172 8.59 14.93 3.10
CA LYS A 172 9.07 15.70 1.96
C LYS A 172 9.41 14.81 0.76
N GLU A 173 10.12 13.69 0.98
CA GLU A 173 10.43 12.71 -0.07
C GLU A 173 9.14 12.15 -0.69
N LEU A 174 8.20 11.72 0.15
CA LEU A 174 6.93 11.15 -0.30
C LEU A 174 6.13 12.14 -1.17
N VAL A 175 5.99 13.38 -0.70
CA VAL A 175 5.27 14.44 -1.43
C VAL A 175 5.97 14.73 -2.77
N ALA A 176 7.28 14.90 -2.78
CA ALA A 176 8.03 15.20 -3.99
C ALA A 176 7.90 14.10 -5.06
N MET A 177 7.90 12.82 -4.63
CA MET A 177 7.73 11.69 -5.56
C MET A 177 6.34 11.68 -6.20
N PHE A 178 5.27 11.91 -5.42
CA PHE A 178 3.91 11.97 -5.94
C PHE A 178 3.69 13.21 -6.82
N GLU A 179 4.24 14.38 -6.47
CA GLU A 179 4.19 15.59 -7.31
C GLU A 179 4.89 15.36 -8.65
N SER A 180 6.02 14.69 -8.66
CA SER A 180 6.71 14.30 -9.90
C SER A 180 5.89 13.33 -10.77
N ALA A 181 4.95 12.60 -10.15
CA ALA A 181 4.00 11.74 -10.85
C ALA A 181 2.67 12.46 -11.21
N GLY A 182 2.59 13.78 -11.00
CA GLY A 182 1.41 14.61 -11.34
C GLY A 182 0.27 14.51 -10.33
N MET A 183 0.56 14.08 -9.10
CA MET A 183 -0.39 14.05 -8.00
C MET A 183 0.02 15.00 -6.88
N HIS A 184 -0.93 15.66 -6.26
CA HIS A 184 -0.69 16.63 -5.21
C HIS A 184 -1.30 16.21 -3.90
N PRO A 185 -0.64 16.48 -2.76
CA PRO A 185 -1.20 16.15 -1.47
C PRO A 185 -2.48 16.96 -1.23
N VAL A 186 -3.46 16.31 -0.65
CA VAL A 186 -4.76 16.94 -0.30
C VAL A 186 -4.59 17.93 0.85
N ARG A 187 -3.68 17.62 1.75
CA ARG A 187 -3.21 18.43 2.87
C ARG A 187 -1.81 17.96 3.27
N GLU A 188 -1.21 18.58 4.24
CA GLU A 188 0.05 18.10 4.81
C GLU A 188 -0.08 16.65 5.28
N PRO A 189 0.94 15.80 5.03
CA PRO A 189 0.96 14.43 5.54
C PRO A 189 0.80 14.38 7.06
N ASP A 190 0.06 13.40 7.55
CA ASP A 190 0.10 13.04 8.97
C ASP A 190 1.43 12.37 9.28
N ASP A 191 2.03 12.76 10.38
CA ASP A 191 3.27 12.19 10.91
C ASP A 191 3.03 11.86 12.39
N PHE A 192 3.03 10.58 12.74
CA PHE A 192 2.60 10.12 14.06
C PHE A 192 3.27 8.80 14.43
N GLU A 193 3.25 8.47 15.71
CA GLU A 193 3.59 7.14 16.21
C GLU A 193 2.33 6.26 16.26
N ASP A 194 2.45 5.00 15.79
CA ASP A 194 1.37 4.02 15.87
C ASP A 194 1.28 3.35 17.26
N ASP A 195 0.38 2.38 17.41
CA ASP A 195 0.14 1.64 18.62
C ASP A 195 0.98 0.36 18.77
N GLU A 196 1.98 0.15 17.91
CA GLU A 196 2.91 -0.97 18.04
C GLU A 196 3.80 -0.86 19.28
N THR A 197 4.39 -1.95 19.67
CA THR A 197 5.33 -1.97 20.82
C THR A 197 6.67 -2.58 20.38
N PRO A 198 7.75 -1.77 20.27
CA PRO A 198 7.79 -0.31 20.46
C PRO A 198 7.02 0.44 19.38
N PRO A 199 6.56 1.68 19.65
CA PRO A 199 5.87 2.52 18.67
C PRO A 199 6.70 2.73 17.40
N VAL A 200 6.03 2.73 16.25
CA VAL A 200 6.65 2.96 14.94
C VAL A 200 6.12 4.26 14.36
N ARG A 201 7.04 5.14 13.97
CA ARG A 201 6.67 6.38 13.28
C ARG A 201 6.08 6.08 11.92
N ARG A 202 4.91 6.62 11.63
CA ARG A 202 4.17 6.48 10.38
C ARG A 202 3.96 7.82 9.72
N ILE A 203 4.00 7.80 8.39
CA ILE A 203 3.51 8.89 7.56
C ILE A 203 2.28 8.37 6.82
N ARG A 204 1.20 9.17 6.85
CA ARG A 204 0.01 8.93 6.06
C ARG A 204 -0.33 10.17 5.25
N ALA A 205 -0.53 9.99 3.95
CA ALA A 205 -0.89 11.07 3.04
C ALA A 205 -1.94 10.62 2.01
N ALA A 206 -2.77 11.56 1.60
CA ALA A 206 -3.69 11.36 0.49
C ALA A 206 -3.34 12.31 -0.66
N PHE A 207 -3.37 11.79 -1.89
CA PHE A 207 -2.98 12.51 -3.11
C PHE A 207 -4.09 12.45 -4.15
N VAL A 208 -4.21 13.51 -4.94
CA VAL A 208 -5.17 13.64 -6.05
C VAL A 208 -4.48 14.20 -7.29
N HIS A 209 -5.00 13.87 -8.49
CA HIS A 209 -4.63 14.60 -9.70
C HIS A 209 -5.23 16.01 -9.67
N ARG A 210 -4.49 16.99 -10.18
CA ARG A 210 -5.00 18.35 -10.44
C ARG A 210 -5.76 18.44 -11.74
#